data_ba58c7666807720fcaddf4d398b8e7c3
#
_entry.id   ba58c7666807720fcaddf4d398b8e7c3
#
_cell.length_a   1.000
_cell.length_b   1.000
_cell.length_c   1.000
_cell.angle_alpha   90.00
_cell.angle_beta   90.00
_cell.angle_gamma   90.00
#
_symmetry.space_group_name_H-M   'P 1'
#
loop_
_entity.id
_entity.type
_entity.pdbx_description
1 polymer ?
#
loop_
_entity_poly.entity_id
_entity_poly.type
_entity_poly.pdbx_seq_one_letter_code
_entity_poly.pdbx_strand_id
1 'polypeptide(L)'
;IYYWIHHGKLGLSKQDLLYPRKGKALKKQASTNFKPAGQSIEQRPEAINLRLENGHYEIDTVLLTRSKNYCLIVLTDRKSRHQIIRLIPNKSAEVVNQALKLILKQHKILSITADNGTEFNRLFDIFSEEHIYYAHPYASWERGTNENHNRLIRR
;
A
#
# COMPACT_ATOMS: atom_id res chain seq x y z
N ILE A 1 -31.39 5.28 -4.61
CA ILE A 1 -32.09 4.49 -3.59
C ILE A 1 -31.51 4.74 -2.19
N TYR A 2 -30.20 4.56 -1.93
CA TYR A 2 -29.59 4.77 -0.59
C TYR A 2 -29.83 6.17 -0.02
N TYR A 3 -29.77 7.21 -0.85
CA TYR A 3 -30.09 8.59 -0.44
C TYR A 3 -31.53 8.68 0.12
N TRP A 4 -32.48 8.05 -0.53
CA TRP A 4 -33.90 8.08 -0.12
C TRP A 4 -34.14 7.30 1.16
N ILE A 5 -33.46 6.17 1.36
CA ILE A 5 -33.51 5.41 2.62
C ILE A 5 -32.92 6.24 3.76
N HIS A 6 -31.78 6.91 3.52
CA HIS A 6 -31.16 7.77 4.53
C HIS A 6 -32.00 8.98 4.94
N HIS A 7 -32.86 9.45 4.05
CA HIS A 7 -33.74 10.61 4.29
C HIS A 7 -35.19 10.20 4.60
N GLY A 8 -35.45 8.93 4.88
CA GLY A 8 -36.76 8.42 5.26
C GLY A 8 -37.86 8.53 4.17
N LYS A 9 -37.43 8.71 2.89
CA LYS A 9 -38.38 8.87 1.76
C LYS A 9 -39.01 7.57 1.27
N LEU A 10 -38.48 6.46 1.75
CA LEU A 10 -38.95 5.13 1.39
C LEU A 10 -39.28 4.41 2.71
N GLY A 11 -40.28 4.26 3.28
CA GLY A 11 -40.59 3.55 4.52
C GLY A 11 -39.63 2.45 5.02
N LEU A 12 -38.38 2.50 4.55
CA LEU A 12 -37.27 1.62 4.86
C LEU A 12 -36.25 2.35 5.71
N SER A 13 -35.69 1.66 6.68
CA SER A 13 -34.63 2.13 7.57
C SER A 13 -33.25 1.59 7.15
N LYS A 14 -32.19 2.12 7.77
CA LYS A 14 -30.81 1.61 7.55
C LYS A 14 -30.64 0.14 7.96
N GLN A 15 -31.50 -0.34 8.87
CA GLN A 15 -31.45 -1.71 9.40
C GLN A 15 -32.02 -2.73 8.40
N ASP A 16 -32.86 -2.26 7.48
CA ASP A 16 -33.49 -3.10 6.45
C ASP A 16 -32.58 -3.34 5.26
N LEU A 17 -31.39 -2.74 5.25
CA LEU A 17 -30.38 -2.96 4.21
C LEU A 17 -29.69 -4.30 4.40
N LEU A 18 -29.51 -5.05 3.31
CA LEU A 18 -28.80 -6.34 3.29
C LEU A 18 -27.39 -6.25 3.90
N TYR A 19 -26.73 -5.08 3.74
CA TYR A 19 -25.45 -4.75 4.34
C TYR A 19 -25.55 -3.39 5.04
N PRO A 20 -26.12 -3.32 6.24
CA PRO A 20 -26.19 -2.07 6.98
C PRO A 20 -24.76 -1.59 7.25
N ARG A 21 -24.44 -0.35 6.88
CA ARG A 21 -23.17 0.26 7.25
C ARG A 21 -23.07 0.30 8.77
N LYS A 22 -22.22 -0.51 9.35
CA LYS A 22 -21.82 -0.37 10.75
C LYS A 22 -21.35 1.06 10.94
N GLY A 23 -21.83 1.72 12.00
CA GLY A 23 -21.48 3.11 12.32
C GLY A 23 -19.97 3.31 12.22
N LYS A 24 -19.52 4.53 11.90
CA LYS A 24 -18.09 4.84 11.77
C LYS A 24 -17.36 4.27 12.98
N ALA A 25 -16.53 3.23 12.75
CA ALA A 25 -15.61 2.79 13.77
C ALA A 25 -14.83 4.03 14.22
N LEU A 26 -14.70 4.23 15.53
CA LEU A 26 -13.85 5.27 16.09
C LEU A 26 -12.52 5.18 15.36
N LYS A 27 -12.14 6.25 14.66
CA LYS A 27 -10.84 6.31 13.99
C LYS A 27 -9.80 6.07 15.08
N LYS A 28 -9.16 4.90 15.06
CA LYS A 28 -7.96 4.70 15.87
C LYS A 28 -7.00 5.81 15.47
N GLN A 29 -6.63 6.66 16.44
CA GLN A 29 -5.59 7.64 16.20
C GLN A 29 -4.35 6.89 15.73
N ALA A 30 -3.79 7.33 14.61
CA ALA A 30 -2.53 6.79 14.15
C ALA A 30 -1.50 7.01 15.26
N SER A 31 -0.70 5.99 15.55
CA SER A 31 0.43 6.16 16.46
C SER A 31 1.31 7.28 15.91
N THR A 32 1.40 8.38 16.63
CA THR A 32 2.22 9.55 16.24
C THR A 32 3.72 9.30 16.40
N ASN A 33 4.10 8.14 16.95
CA ASN A 33 5.49 7.86 17.34
C ASN A 33 6.31 7.13 16.28
N PHE A 34 5.72 6.76 15.15
CA PHE A 34 6.45 6.09 14.08
C PHE A 34 6.88 7.12 13.01
N LYS A 35 8.17 7.47 13.01
CA LYS A 35 8.81 8.19 11.91
C LYS A 35 9.74 7.20 11.20
N PRO A 36 9.33 6.63 10.07
CA PRO A 36 10.22 5.79 9.28
C PRO A 36 11.39 6.62 8.75
N ALA A 37 12.58 6.02 8.67
CA ALA A 37 13.71 6.63 8.00
C ALA A 37 13.45 6.69 6.49
N GLY A 38 13.29 7.90 5.95
CA GLY A 38 12.92 8.18 4.56
C GLY A 38 12.17 9.51 4.46
N GLN A 39 11.74 9.85 3.27
CA GLN A 39 11.10 11.12 2.94
C GLN A 39 9.58 11.00 2.92
N SER A 40 8.88 12.12 3.19
CA SER A 40 7.45 12.21 2.91
C SER A 40 7.19 12.11 1.40
N ILE A 41 6.04 11.55 1.02
CA ILE A 41 5.62 11.48 -0.39
C ILE A 41 5.53 12.87 -1.04
N GLU A 42 5.35 13.94 -0.26
CA GLU A 42 5.34 15.32 -0.74
C GLU A 42 6.71 15.76 -1.29
N GLN A 43 7.80 15.19 -0.75
CA GLN A 43 9.16 15.47 -1.18
C GLN A 43 9.58 14.68 -2.43
N ARG A 44 8.70 13.79 -2.91
CA ARG A 44 8.97 12.99 -4.10
C ARG A 44 9.04 13.88 -5.33
N PRO A 45 10.14 13.80 -6.13
CA PRO A 45 10.32 14.59 -7.35
C PRO A 45 9.13 14.52 -8.31
N GLU A 46 8.81 15.65 -8.94
CA GLU A 46 7.68 15.74 -9.87
C GLU A 46 7.82 14.78 -11.05
N ALA A 47 9.02 14.53 -11.53
CA ALA A 47 9.30 13.56 -12.59
C ALA A 47 8.79 12.15 -12.24
N ILE A 48 8.91 11.75 -10.97
CA ILE A 48 8.37 10.48 -10.47
C ILE A 48 6.84 10.54 -10.39
N ASN A 49 6.27 11.68 -9.99
CA ASN A 49 4.83 11.87 -9.93
C ASN A 49 4.20 11.81 -11.33
N LEU A 50 4.83 12.42 -12.30
CA LEU A 50 4.44 12.42 -13.72
C LEU A 50 4.75 11.10 -14.44
N ARG A 51 5.46 10.16 -13.78
CA ARG A 51 5.78 8.83 -14.33
C ARG A 51 6.61 8.89 -15.61
N LEU A 52 7.58 9.78 -15.63
CA LEU A 52 8.40 10.01 -16.84
C LEU A 52 9.45 8.91 -17.04
N GLU A 53 9.89 8.23 -15.97
CA GLU A 53 10.96 7.25 -15.98
C GLU A 53 10.53 5.93 -15.35
N ASN A 54 11.10 4.80 -15.83
CA ASN A 54 10.95 3.48 -15.21
C ASN A 54 11.91 3.32 -14.03
N GLY A 55 11.61 2.39 -13.13
CA GLY A 55 12.45 2.09 -11.98
C GLY A 55 11.95 2.70 -10.67
N HIS A 56 10.87 3.45 -10.71
CA HIS A 56 10.21 3.99 -9.52
C HIS A 56 9.03 3.12 -9.13
N TYR A 57 9.17 2.34 -8.05
CA TYR A 57 8.21 1.33 -7.66
C TYR A 57 7.36 1.74 -6.46
N GLU A 58 6.09 1.35 -6.48
CA GLU A 58 5.24 1.30 -5.31
C GLU A 58 5.30 -0.12 -4.73
N ILE A 59 5.55 -0.23 -3.42
CA ILE A 59 5.59 -1.52 -2.71
C ILE A 59 4.35 -1.70 -1.84
N ASP A 60 3.84 -2.92 -1.78
CA ASP A 60 2.74 -3.31 -0.89
C ASP A 60 2.85 -4.79 -0.53
N THR A 61 2.10 -5.21 0.48
CA THR A 61 1.96 -6.62 0.85
C THR A 61 0.51 -7.07 0.72
N VAL A 62 0.29 -8.21 0.09
CA VAL A 62 -1.03 -8.82 -0.08
C VAL A 62 -1.10 -10.08 0.76
N LEU A 63 -1.97 -10.09 1.77
CA LEU A 63 -2.21 -11.27 2.60
C LEU A 63 -3.03 -12.30 1.81
N LEU A 64 -2.61 -13.56 1.88
CA LEU A 64 -3.32 -14.67 1.28
C LEU A 64 -4.39 -15.19 2.26
N THR A 65 -5.65 -15.12 1.89
CA THR A 65 -6.79 -15.44 2.76
C THR A 65 -6.84 -16.91 3.21
N ARG A 66 -6.21 -17.82 2.46
CA ARG A 66 -6.23 -19.27 2.71
C ARG A 66 -4.96 -19.81 3.35
N SER A 67 -3.94 -18.98 3.51
CA SER A 67 -2.63 -19.37 4.06
C SER A 67 -2.37 -18.62 5.34
N LYS A 68 -2.23 -19.32 6.46
CA LYS A 68 -1.77 -18.69 7.69
C LYS A 68 -0.32 -18.25 7.48
N ASN A 69 -0.07 -16.95 7.65
CA ASN A 69 1.23 -16.28 7.62
C ASN A 69 1.82 -15.92 6.25
N TYR A 70 1.59 -16.67 5.18
CA TYR A 70 2.13 -16.33 3.86
C TYR A 70 1.48 -15.07 3.29
N CYS A 71 2.32 -14.21 2.70
CA CYS A 71 1.85 -13.04 1.96
C CYS A 71 2.68 -12.85 0.68
N LEU A 72 2.15 -12.04 -0.23
CA LEU A 72 2.88 -11.62 -1.42
C LEU A 72 3.47 -10.24 -1.17
N ILE A 73 4.75 -10.07 -1.46
CA ILE A 73 5.33 -8.76 -1.68
C ILE A 73 5.11 -8.38 -3.14
N VAL A 74 4.56 -7.21 -3.38
CA VAL A 74 4.21 -6.71 -4.71
C VAL A 74 4.89 -5.37 -4.92
N LEU A 75 5.72 -5.28 -5.96
CA LEU A 75 6.31 -4.03 -6.42
C LEU A 75 5.69 -3.70 -7.77
N THR A 76 5.13 -2.51 -7.92
CA THR A 76 4.53 -2.04 -9.18
C THR A 76 5.30 -0.82 -9.67
N ASP A 77 5.91 -0.92 -10.86
CA ASP A 77 6.54 0.23 -11.52
C ASP A 77 5.50 1.27 -11.89
N ARG A 78 5.76 2.53 -11.54
CA ARG A 78 4.78 3.61 -11.68
C ARG A 78 4.51 3.99 -13.14
N LYS A 79 5.51 3.86 -14.01
CA LYS A 79 5.39 4.19 -15.44
C LYS A 79 4.85 3.01 -16.25
N SER A 80 5.58 1.91 -16.26
CA SER A 80 5.26 0.75 -17.10
C SER A 80 4.12 -0.12 -16.57
N ARG A 81 3.78 0.01 -15.28
CA ARG A 81 2.84 -0.87 -14.56
C ARG A 81 3.33 -2.30 -14.42
N HIS A 82 4.58 -2.57 -14.78
CA HIS A 82 5.19 -3.87 -14.59
C HIS A 82 5.18 -4.25 -13.10
N GLN A 83 4.79 -5.48 -12.80
CA GLN A 83 4.72 -6.00 -11.45
C GLN A 83 5.79 -7.06 -11.19
N ILE A 84 6.43 -6.95 -10.05
CA ILE A 84 7.29 -7.99 -9.48
C ILE A 84 6.55 -8.52 -8.26
N ILE A 85 6.22 -9.82 -8.27
CA ILE A 85 5.47 -10.47 -7.20
C ILE A 85 6.30 -11.63 -6.66
N ARG A 86 6.45 -11.69 -5.33
CA ARG A 86 7.11 -12.82 -4.66
C ARG A 86 6.33 -13.27 -3.44
N LEU A 87 6.26 -14.57 -3.25
CA LEU A 87 5.73 -15.18 -2.04
C LEU A 87 6.76 -15.07 -0.92
N ILE A 88 6.33 -14.59 0.24
CA ILE A 88 7.13 -14.49 1.45
C ILE A 88 6.42 -15.18 2.62
N PRO A 89 7.18 -15.79 3.57
CA PRO A 89 6.60 -16.62 4.63
C PRO A 89 5.84 -15.81 5.70
N ASN A 90 6.15 -14.53 5.85
CA ASN A 90 5.46 -13.65 6.78
C ASN A 90 5.68 -12.18 6.41
N LYS A 91 4.99 -11.29 7.11
CA LYS A 91 5.00 -9.84 6.91
C LYS A 91 5.95 -9.14 7.90
N SER A 92 7.16 -9.65 8.10
CA SER A 92 8.17 -8.96 8.92
C SER A 92 9.13 -8.13 8.07
N ALA A 93 9.70 -7.07 8.66
CA ALA A 93 10.62 -6.19 7.95
C ALA A 93 11.88 -6.94 7.46
N GLU A 94 12.37 -7.90 8.23
CA GLU A 94 13.52 -8.73 7.85
C GLU A 94 13.25 -9.55 6.60
N VAL A 95 12.08 -10.20 6.55
CA VAL A 95 11.68 -11.04 5.41
C VAL A 95 11.43 -10.20 4.18
N VAL A 96 10.79 -9.03 4.32
CA VAL A 96 10.60 -8.07 3.24
C VAL A 96 11.96 -7.62 2.68
N ASN A 97 12.91 -7.28 3.56
CA ASN A 97 14.25 -6.85 3.15
C ASN A 97 15.03 -7.98 2.46
N GLN A 98 14.91 -9.23 2.93
CA GLN A 98 15.53 -10.38 2.24
C GLN A 98 14.97 -10.57 0.83
N ALA A 99 13.65 -10.46 0.67
CA ALA A 99 13.01 -10.54 -0.64
C ALA A 99 13.46 -9.40 -1.57
N LEU A 100 13.55 -8.16 -1.06
CA LEU A 100 14.03 -7.01 -1.80
C LEU A 100 15.48 -7.17 -2.26
N LYS A 101 16.38 -7.69 -1.42
CA LYS A 101 17.77 -8.00 -1.80
C LYS A 101 17.85 -8.96 -2.98
N LEU A 102 16.97 -9.95 -3.04
CA LEU A 102 16.91 -10.88 -4.17
C LEU A 102 16.34 -10.21 -5.44
N ILE A 103 15.33 -9.36 -5.29
CA ILE A 103 14.74 -8.61 -6.40
C ILE A 103 15.75 -7.65 -7.01
N LEU A 104 16.53 -6.94 -6.18
CA LEU A 104 17.54 -5.98 -6.63
C LEU A 104 18.70 -6.62 -7.43
N LYS A 105 18.93 -7.92 -7.28
CA LYS A 105 19.90 -8.65 -8.13
C LYS A 105 19.45 -8.77 -9.59
N GLN A 106 18.15 -8.68 -9.86
CA GLN A 106 17.55 -8.93 -11.16
C GLN A 106 16.91 -7.68 -11.78
N HIS A 107 16.56 -6.70 -10.94
CA HIS A 107 15.82 -5.51 -11.35
C HIS A 107 16.48 -4.25 -10.81
N LYS A 108 16.62 -3.25 -11.67
CA LYS A 108 17.08 -1.92 -11.26
C LYS A 108 15.91 -1.15 -10.67
N ILE A 109 16.01 -0.81 -9.38
CA ILE A 109 15.03 0.01 -8.67
C ILE A 109 15.71 1.32 -8.27
N LEU A 110 15.18 2.44 -8.76
CA LEU A 110 15.71 3.79 -8.51
C LEU A 110 15.13 4.38 -7.24
N SER A 111 13.84 4.16 -6.99
CA SER A 111 13.21 4.58 -5.74
C SER A 111 12.02 3.70 -5.39
N ILE A 112 11.63 3.75 -4.12
CA ILE A 112 10.52 2.97 -3.60
C ILE A 112 9.55 3.88 -2.84
N THR A 113 8.24 3.67 -3.07
CA THR A 113 7.18 4.34 -2.33
C THR A 113 6.40 3.29 -1.53
N ALA A 114 6.35 3.44 -0.22
CA ALA A 114 5.68 2.53 0.70
C ALA A 114 4.57 3.24 1.50
N ASP A 115 3.73 2.48 2.18
CA ASP A 115 2.93 3.03 3.29
C ASP A 115 3.72 2.97 4.61
N ASN A 116 3.07 3.44 5.69
CA ASN A 116 3.65 3.42 7.02
C ASN A 116 3.46 2.04 7.72
N GLY A 117 3.44 0.95 6.97
CA GLY A 117 3.40 -0.40 7.51
C GLY A 117 4.66 -0.74 8.27
N THR A 118 4.53 -1.49 9.37
CA THR A 118 5.69 -1.91 10.18
C THR A 118 6.67 -2.78 9.41
N GLU A 119 6.21 -3.47 8.38
CA GLU A 119 7.02 -4.28 7.47
C GLU A 119 7.96 -3.46 6.61
N PHE A 120 7.70 -2.17 6.44
CA PHE A 120 8.52 -1.25 5.64
C PHE A 120 9.39 -0.31 6.47
N ASN A 121 9.40 -0.48 7.79
CA ASN A 121 10.14 0.40 8.70
C ASN A 121 11.67 0.30 8.60
N ARG A 122 12.18 -0.72 7.91
CA ARG A 122 13.61 -0.97 7.72
C ARG A 122 14.06 -0.94 6.26
N LEU A 123 13.33 -0.23 5.38
CA LEU A 123 13.74 -0.06 3.97
C LEU A 123 15.09 0.66 3.83
N PHE A 124 15.48 1.48 4.81
CA PHE A 124 16.77 2.16 4.86
C PHE A 124 17.98 1.21 4.96
N ASP A 125 17.80 -0.05 5.35
CA ASP A 125 18.83 -1.08 5.30
C ASP A 125 19.17 -1.49 3.85
N ILE A 126 18.32 -1.14 2.89
CA ILE A 126 18.39 -1.58 1.48
C ILE A 126 18.56 -0.40 0.53
N PHE A 127 17.87 0.70 0.77
CA PHE A 127 17.86 1.90 -0.05
C PHE A 127 18.37 3.10 0.74
N SER A 128 19.04 4.04 0.07
CA SER A 128 19.34 5.34 0.67
C SER A 128 18.03 6.07 0.99
N GLU A 129 17.97 6.77 2.11
CA GLU A 129 16.76 7.46 2.60
C GLU A 129 16.16 8.43 1.58
N GLU A 130 17.00 9.06 0.74
CA GLU A 130 16.60 9.95 -0.34
C GLU A 130 15.79 9.27 -1.48
N HIS A 131 15.82 7.94 -1.53
CA HIS A 131 15.09 7.14 -2.52
C HIS A 131 13.89 6.38 -1.92
N ILE A 132 13.58 6.62 -0.65
CA ILE A 132 12.45 6.02 0.04
C ILE A 132 11.40 7.10 0.31
N TYR A 133 10.18 6.89 -0.17
CA TYR A 133 9.05 7.80 0.04
C TYR A 133 7.93 7.08 0.79
N TYR A 134 7.38 7.73 1.80
CA TYR A 134 6.27 7.20 2.58
C TYR A 134 5.00 8.01 2.33
N ALA A 135 3.92 7.30 1.98
CA ALA A 135 2.59 7.87 1.83
C ALA A 135 2.04 8.33 3.18
N HIS A 136 1.12 9.30 3.17
CA HIS A 136 0.46 9.72 4.39
C HIS A 136 -0.42 8.62 4.99
N PRO A 137 -0.55 8.56 6.31
CA PRO A 137 -1.48 7.65 6.96
C PRO A 137 -2.90 7.84 6.41
N TYR A 138 -3.55 6.73 6.06
CA TYR A 138 -4.92 6.71 5.51
C TYR A 138 -5.11 7.33 4.12
N ALA A 139 -4.03 7.69 3.42
CA ALA A 139 -4.06 8.26 2.07
C ALA A 139 -3.82 7.18 1.00
N SER A 140 -4.71 6.18 0.90
CA SER A 140 -4.58 5.09 -0.07
C SER A 140 -4.53 5.57 -1.53
N TRP A 141 -5.16 6.71 -1.83
CA TRP A 141 -5.16 7.31 -3.17
C TRP A 141 -3.77 7.75 -3.65
N GLU A 142 -2.83 8.03 -2.75
CA GLU A 142 -1.45 8.39 -3.08
C GLU A 142 -0.67 7.23 -3.71
N ARG A 143 -1.18 5.99 -3.52
CA ARG A 143 -0.66 4.73 -4.08
C ARG A 143 -1.67 4.06 -5.01
N GLY A 144 -2.41 4.86 -5.78
CA GLY A 144 -3.49 4.37 -6.64
C GLY A 144 -3.05 3.33 -7.69
N THR A 145 -1.76 3.25 -8.01
CA THR A 145 -1.21 2.20 -8.88
C THR A 145 -1.35 0.84 -8.23
N ASN A 146 -0.90 0.69 -6.99
CA ASN A 146 -0.96 -0.57 -6.26
C ASN A 146 -2.39 -0.99 -5.92
N GLU A 147 -3.25 -0.07 -5.53
CA GLU A 147 -4.64 -0.40 -5.15
C GLU A 147 -5.39 -1.10 -6.28
N ASN A 148 -5.30 -0.59 -7.50
CA ASN A 148 -5.94 -1.18 -8.66
C ASN A 148 -5.39 -2.57 -8.99
N HIS A 149 -4.08 -2.77 -8.92
CA HIS A 149 -3.43 -4.03 -9.24
C HIS A 149 -3.65 -5.08 -8.15
N ASN A 150 -3.55 -4.70 -6.88
CA ASN A 150 -3.79 -5.62 -5.76
C ASN A 150 -5.23 -6.14 -5.72
N ARG A 151 -6.19 -5.38 -6.26
CA ARG A 151 -7.57 -5.84 -6.42
C ARG A 151 -7.70 -7.01 -7.41
N LEU A 152 -6.84 -7.06 -8.43
CA LEU A 152 -6.78 -8.18 -9.38
C LEU A 152 -6.15 -9.42 -8.75
N ILE A 153 -5.12 -9.25 -7.92
CA ILE A 153 -4.42 -10.34 -7.24
C ILE A 153 -5.33 -11.02 -6.18
N ARG A 154 -6.24 -10.25 -5.55
CA ARG A 154 -7.15 -10.74 -4.50
C ARG A 154 -8.40 -11.45 -5.03
N ARG A 155 -8.61 -11.52 -6.34
CA ARG A 155 -9.71 -12.25 -6.98
C ARG A 155 -9.37 -13.74 -7.14
#